data_71c04332bdc787619c4f1bbc195f7e3b
#
_entry.id   71c04332bdc787619c4f1bbc195f7e3b
#
_cell.length_a   1.000
_cell.length_b   1.000
_cell.length_c   1.000
_cell.angle_alpha   90.00
_cell.angle_beta   90.00
_cell.angle_gamma   90.00
#
_symmetry.space_group_name_H-M   'P 1'
#
loop_
_entity.id
_entity.type
_entity.pdbx_description
1 polymer ?
#
loop_
_entity_poly.entity_id
_entity_poly.type
_entity_poly.pdbx_seq_one_letter_code
_entity_poly.pdbx_strand_id
1 'polypeptide(L)'
;MKWKEGEGISLFLKPSGYTGAVPYGKEPGSNGLLMDPEGRLLSAEHGDRRISILYPDGGKRTLADNYQGKRLNSPNDLTRHSSGAIYFTDPPYGLPNNVNDPRKELDFQGVFRVTPGGAVTLLTREMTRPNGIAFSPDEKTLYVAQSDPEKAIWMAFPVKDDGTLGQGKVLAEVTAMVGKMKGLPDGLKVDRAGNIWATAPG
;
A
#
# COMPACT_ATOMS: atom_id res chain seq x y z
N MET A 1 -16.41 -6.04 -0.29
CA MET A 1 -17.34 -6.76 -1.19
C MET A 1 -16.59 -7.90 -1.86
N LYS A 2 -17.28 -8.94 -2.29
CA LYS A 2 -16.76 -10.07 -3.06
C LYS A 2 -17.60 -10.19 -4.33
N TRP A 3 -16.96 -10.37 -5.48
CA TRP A 3 -17.60 -10.73 -6.72
C TRP A 3 -17.30 -12.20 -7.04
N LYS A 4 -18.28 -12.92 -7.55
CA LYS A 4 -18.09 -14.27 -8.06
C LYS A 4 -18.93 -14.45 -9.33
N GLU A 5 -18.35 -15.10 -10.34
CA GLU A 5 -19.03 -15.38 -11.59
C GLU A 5 -20.29 -16.21 -11.33
N GLY A 6 -21.40 -15.81 -11.98
CA GLY A 6 -22.71 -16.44 -11.79
C GLY A 6 -23.44 -16.07 -10.50
N GLU A 7 -22.74 -15.53 -9.48
CA GLU A 7 -23.35 -15.14 -8.20
C GLU A 7 -23.40 -13.62 -8.01
N GLY A 8 -22.62 -12.85 -8.80
CA GLY A 8 -22.57 -11.39 -8.72
C GLY A 8 -21.79 -10.85 -7.52
N ILE A 9 -22.23 -9.71 -6.97
CA ILE A 9 -21.57 -9.00 -5.87
C ILE A 9 -22.27 -9.30 -4.55
N SER A 10 -21.50 -9.66 -3.53
CA SER A 10 -21.99 -9.89 -2.15
C SER A 10 -21.10 -9.22 -1.11
N LEU A 11 -21.63 -9.03 0.11
CA LEU A 11 -20.84 -8.56 1.23
C LEU A 11 -19.87 -9.65 1.65
N PHE A 12 -18.57 -9.32 1.69
CA PHE A 12 -17.52 -10.23 2.16
C PHE A 12 -17.13 -9.97 3.62
N LEU A 13 -16.77 -8.71 3.93
CA LEU A 13 -16.30 -8.33 5.26
C LEU A 13 -16.72 -6.90 5.59
N LYS A 14 -17.33 -6.72 6.80
CA LYS A 14 -17.68 -5.41 7.36
C LYS A 14 -17.66 -5.49 8.90
N PRO A 15 -16.83 -4.70 9.60
CA PRO A 15 -15.88 -3.73 9.06
C PRO A 15 -14.69 -4.42 8.36
N SER A 16 -14.06 -3.72 7.38
CA SER A 16 -12.95 -4.27 6.62
C SER A 16 -11.56 -3.79 7.08
N GLY A 17 -11.47 -2.60 7.67
CA GLY A 17 -10.19 -2.00 8.05
C GLY A 17 -10.23 -1.10 9.28
N TYR A 18 -11.34 -1.11 10.03
CA TYR A 18 -11.47 -0.40 11.30
C TYR A 18 -12.32 -1.19 12.28
N THR A 19 -11.77 -1.46 13.45
CA THR A 19 -12.40 -2.27 14.51
C THR A 19 -12.67 -1.46 15.79
N GLY A 20 -12.39 -0.15 15.79
CA GLY A 20 -12.64 0.72 16.94
C GLY A 20 -14.11 0.99 17.18
N ALA A 21 -14.45 1.32 18.44
CA ALA A 21 -15.82 1.56 18.88
C ALA A 21 -16.35 2.97 18.55
N VAL A 22 -15.46 3.93 18.27
CA VAL A 22 -15.85 5.32 17.97
C VAL A 22 -15.81 5.59 16.45
N PRO A 23 -16.65 6.50 15.93
CA PRO A 23 -16.59 6.88 14.53
C PRO A 23 -15.19 7.34 14.12
N TYR A 24 -14.66 6.81 13.01
CA TYR A 24 -13.33 7.15 12.53
C TYR A 24 -13.31 8.40 11.63
N GLY A 25 -14.34 8.56 10.83
CA GLY A 25 -14.40 9.57 9.75
C GLY A 25 -13.76 9.07 8.44
N LYS A 26 -13.94 9.80 7.36
CA LYS A 26 -13.38 9.51 6.00
C LYS A 26 -13.39 8.02 5.61
N GLU A 27 -12.23 7.45 5.32
CA GLU A 27 -12.04 6.14 4.71
C GLU A 27 -11.40 5.13 5.68
N PRO A 28 -12.15 4.59 6.65
CA PRO A 28 -11.58 3.68 7.64
C PRO A 28 -11.37 2.24 7.13
N GLY A 29 -11.80 1.94 5.90
CA GLY A 29 -11.78 0.58 5.34
C GLY A 29 -10.38 0.06 5.04
N SER A 30 -10.34 -1.17 4.52
CA SER A 30 -9.16 -1.69 3.82
C SER A 30 -9.06 -1.00 2.46
N ASN A 31 -7.83 -0.75 2.02
CA ASN A 31 -7.51 -0.22 0.70
C ASN A 31 -6.88 -1.33 -0.15
N GLY A 32 -5.55 -1.43 -0.22
CA GLY A 32 -4.89 -2.49 -0.95
C GLY A 32 -5.21 -3.88 -0.41
N LEU A 33 -5.46 -4.83 -1.32
CA LEU A 33 -5.78 -6.21 -1.02
C LEU A 33 -4.89 -7.14 -1.85
N LEU A 34 -4.40 -8.21 -1.22
CA LEU A 34 -3.57 -9.21 -1.88
C LEU A 34 -3.92 -10.60 -1.36
N MET A 35 -4.15 -11.54 -2.26
CA MET A 35 -4.26 -12.96 -1.92
C MET A 35 -2.88 -13.59 -1.98
N ASP A 36 -2.45 -14.27 -0.93
CA ASP A 36 -1.20 -15.03 -0.96
C ASP A 36 -1.41 -16.47 -1.50
N PRO A 37 -0.30 -17.19 -1.79
CA PRO A 37 -0.39 -18.55 -2.31
C PRO A 37 -1.08 -19.55 -1.37
N GLU A 38 -1.14 -19.25 -0.07
CA GLU A 38 -1.80 -20.07 0.94
C GLU A 38 -3.30 -19.75 1.10
N GLY A 39 -3.85 -18.88 0.23
CA GLY A 39 -5.26 -18.50 0.24
C GLY A 39 -5.63 -17.52 1.37
N ARG A 40 -4.66 -16.85 1.99
CA ARG A 40 -4.90 -15.83 3.01
C ARG A 40 -5.03 -14.47 2.34
N LEU A 41 -5.98 -13.67 2.80
CA LEU A 41 -6.16 -12.30 2.32
C LEU A 41 -5.35 -11.32 3.18
N LEU A 42 -4.37 -10.67 2.55
CA LEU A 42 -3.65 -9.55 3.14
C LEU A 42 -4.39 -8.25 2.83
N SER A 43 -4.42 -7.34 3.80
CA SER A 43 -5.10 -6.04 3.68
C SER A 43 -4.22 -4.93 4.24
N ALA A 44 -4.11 -3.85 3.48
CA ALA A 44 -3.65 -2.56 3.99
C ALA A 44 -4.88 -1.83 4.59
N GLU A 45 -4.85 -1.56 5.89
CA GLU A 45 -6.01 -1.04 6.63
C GLU A 45 -5.78 0.41 7.07
N HIS A 46 -6.62 1.31 6.56
CA HIS A 46 -6.54 2.72 6.91
C HIS A 46 -6.93 2.99 8.38
N GLY A 47 -8.06 2.45 8.82
CA GLY A 47 -8.61 2.75 10.14
C GLY A 47 -7.84 2.13 11.29
N ASP A 48 -7.49 0.85 11.19
CA ASP A 48 -6.67 0.17 12.19
C ASP A 48 -5.17 0.46 12.02
N ARG A 49 -4.78 1.13 10.91
CA ARG A 49 -3.41 1.59 10.65
C ARG A 49 -2.41 0.44 10.68
N ARG A 50 -2.71 -0.62 9.90
CA ARG A 50 -1.90 -1.86 9.91
C ARG A 50 -1.93 -2.59 8.58
N ILE A 51 -0.99 -3.53 8.43
CA ILE A 51 -1.10 -4.65 7.50
C ILE A 51 -1.64 -5.84 8.28
N SER A 52 -2.72 -6.44 7.79
CA SER A 52 -3.34 -7.62 8.41
C SER A 52 -3.39 -8.81 7.47
N ILE A 53 -3.53 -10.01 8.04
CA ILE A 53 -3.77 -11.27 7.35
C ILE A 53 -5.09 -11.85 7.84
N LEU A 54 -6.02 -12.13 6.92
CA LEU A 54 -7.23 -12.87 7.16
C LEU A 54 -7.03 -14.31 6.65
N TYR A 55 -7.16 -15.27 7.55
CA TYR A 55 -7.03 -16.68 7.26
C TYR A 55 -8.34 -17.26 6.70
N PRO A 56 -8.30 -18.38 5.95
CA PRO A 56 -9.51 -19.01 5.41
C PRO A 56 -10.52 -19.44 6.47
N ASP A 57 -10.07 -19.74 7.69
CA ASP A 57 -10.90 -20.06 8.85
C ASP A 57 -11.59 -18.83 9.50
N GLY A 58 -11.33 -17.64 8.99
CA GLY A 58 -11.89 -16.37 9.47
C GLY A 58 -11.03 -15.67 10.54
N GLY A 59 -9.95 -16.26 11.00
CA GLY A 59 -9.01 -15.63 11.93
C GLY A 59 -8.28 -14.46 11.27
N LYS A 60 -8.29 -13.28 11.89
CA LYS A 60 -7.59 -12.09 11.40
C LYS A 60 -6.48 -11.69 12.36
N ARG A 61 -5.26 -11.51 11.84
CA ARG A 61 -4.06 -11.16 12.63
C ARG A 61 -3.37 -9.93 12.07
N THR A 62 -2.78 -9.12 12.94
CA THR A 62 -1.89 -8.02 12.56
C THR A 62 -0.52 -8.59 12.18
N LEU A 63 -0.01 -8.17 11.02
CA LEU A 63 1.36 -8.46 10.57
C LEU A 63 2.29 -7.30 10.91
N ALA A 64 1.85 -6.05 10.69
CA ALA A 64 2.59 -4.84 11.01
C ALA A 64 1.63 -3.69 11.32
N ASP A 65 1.86 -2.94 12.41
CA ASP A 65 1.07 -1.75 12.80
C ASP A 65 1.94 -0.60 13.29
N ASN A 66 3.24 -0.84 13.45
CA ASN A 66 4.18 0.17 13.92
C ASN A 66 5.57 0.01 13.30
N TYR A 67 6.34 1.09 13.36
CA TYR A 67 7.76 1.13 13.06
C TYR A 67 8.48 1.85 14.20
N GLN A 68 9.45 1.17 14.84
CA GLN A 68 10.20 1.70 15.99
C GLN A 68 9.32 2.22 17.13
N GLY A 69 8.22 1.52 17.42
CA GLY A 69 7.28 1.87 18.48
C GLY A 69 6.27 2.97 18.11
N LYS A 70 6.38 3.59 16.94
CA LYS A 70 5.42 4.58 16.42
C LYS A 70 4.44 3.91 15.47
N ARG A 71 3.15 4.21 15.61
CA ARG A 71 2.12 3.67 14.72
C ARG A 71 2.32 4.11 13.28
N LEU A 72 2.07 3.19 12.35
CA LEU A 72 2.00 3.50 10.92
C LEU A 72 0.97 4.60 10.64
N ASN A 73 1.10 5.33 9.53
CA ASN A 73 0.16 6.39 9.16
C ASN A 73 -1.21 5.78 8.76
N SER A 74 -1.29 5.23 7.58
CA SER A 74 -2.45 4.50 7.07
C SER A 74 -2.04 3.67 5.86
N PRO A 75 -1.54 2.44 6.06
CA PRO A 75 -1.08 1.58 4.98
C PRO A 75 -2.08 1.53 3.83
N ASN A 76 -1.60 1.76 2.59
CA ASN A 76 -2.45 1.99 1.43
C ASN A 76 -2.43 0.82 0.44
N ASP A 77 -1.27 0.48 -0.14
CA ASP A 77 -1.15 -0.65 -1.07
C ASP A 77 0.00 -1.58 -0.65
N LEU A 78 -0.02 -2.81 -1.15
CA LEU A 78 0.94 -3.83 -0.77
C LEU A 78 1.22 -4.80 -1.91
N THR A 79 2.44 -5.33 -1.90
CA THR A 79 2.88 -6.40 -2.82
C THR A 79 3.72 -7.42 -2.06
N ARG A 80 3.75 -8.67 -2.54
CA ARG A 80 4.48 -9.77 -1.90
C ARG A 80 5.71 -10.12 -2.73
N HIS A 81 6.85 -10.23 -2.08
CA HIS A 81 8.07 -10.80 -2.62
C HIS A 81 8.06 -12.33 -2.48
N SER A 82 8.75 -13.05 -3.35
CA SER A 82 8.87 -14.53 -3.31
C SER A 82 9.42 -15.08 -1.99
N SER A 83 10.24 -14.29 -1.27
CA SER A 83 10.69 -14.61 0.10
C SER A 83 9.58 -14.64 1.15
N GLY A 84 8.35 -14.26 0.79
CA GLY A 84 7.23 -14.12 1.72
C GLY A 84 7.13 -12.75 2.40
N ALA A 85 8.11 -11.87 2.23
CA ALA A 85 8.04 -10.51 2.76
C ALA A 85 6.99 -9.67 2.02
N ILE A 86 6.31 -8.80 2.75
CA ILE A 86 5.32 -7.86 2.21
C ILE A 86 5.94 -6.48 2.16
N TYR A 87 5.89 -5.85 1.00
CA TYR A 87 6.27 -4.46 0.79
C TYR A 87 5.00 -3.63 0.70
N PHE A 88 4.97 -2.50 1.40
CA PHE A 88 3.76 -1.68 1.47
C PHE A 88 4.06 -0.20 1.56
N THR A 89 3.11 0.60 1.15
CA THR A 89 3.14 2.06 1.21
C THR A 89 2.33 2.56 2.41
N ASP A 90 2.81 3.63 3.06
CA ASP A 90 2.19 4.18 4.27
C ASP A 90 1.96 5.70 4.16
N PRO A 91 1.10 6.15 3.23
CA PRO A 91 0.69 7.55 3.14
C PRO A 91 -0.32 7.91 4.23
N PRO A 92 -0.69 9.18 4.40
CA PRO A 92 -1.60 9.61 5.46
C PRO A 92 -3.08 9.64 5.03
N TYR A 93 -3.46 9.06 3.88
CA TYR A 93 -4.82 9.22 3.31
C TYR A 93 -5.94 8.73 4.20
N GLY A 94 -5.73 7.63 4.92
CA GLY A 94 -6.69 7.07 5.86
C GLY A 94 -6.82 7.88 7.14
N LEU A 95 -5.93 8.83 7.43
CA LEU A 95 -6.05 9.72 8.58
C LEU A 95 -7.06 10.84 8.27
N PRO A 96 -8.07 11.13 9.12
CA PRO A 96 -9.11 12.13 8.87
C PRO A 96 -8.59 13.52 8.50
N ASN A 97 -7.49 13.99 9.10
CA ASN A 97 -6.86 15.26 8.80
C ASN A 97 -5.58 15.12 7.96
N ASN A 98 -5.38 13.94 7.32
CA ASN A 98 -4.25 13.65 6.44
C ASN A 98 -2.90 13.93 7.13
N VAL A 99 -1.97 14.64 6.50
CA VAL A 99 -0.64 14.97 7.06
C VAL A 99 -0.70 15.75 8.37
N ASN A 100 -1.78 16.48 8.61
CA ASN A 100 -2.00 17.30 9.80
C ASN A 100 -2.83 16.60 10.88
N ASP A 101 -3.07 15.29 10.74
CA ASP A 101 -3.85 14.55 11.74
C ASP A 101 -3.06 14.43 13.06
N PRO A 102 -3.65 14.82 14.21
CA PRO A 102 -2.96 14.76 15.50
C PRO A 102 -2.62 13.34 15.95
N ARG A 103 -3.21 12.30 15.35
CA ARG A 103 -2.88 10.89 15.61
C ARG A 103 -1.67 10.39 14.83
N LYS A 104 -1.13 11.22 13.91
CA LYS A 104 0.06 10.87 13.13
C LYS A 104 1.30 10.87 14.04
N GLU A 105 1.97 9.72 14.15
CA GLU A 105 3.14 9.54 15.02
C GLU A 105 4.47 9.57 14.23
N LEU A 106 4.47 9.03 13.01
CA LEU A 106 5.61 9.14 12.10
C LEU A 106 5.61 10.55 11.47
N ASP A 107 6.77 11.21 11.46
CA ASP A 107 6.96 12.55 10.87
C ASP A 107 7.16 12.53 9.34
N PHE A 108 7.12 11.34 8.74
CA PHE A 108 7.28 11.10 7.31
C PHE A 108 6.20 10.12 6.79
N GLN A 109 6.18 9.94 5.47
CA GLN A 109 5.52 8.86 4.77
C GLN A 109 6.58 7.90 4.24
N GLY A 110 6.31 6.61 4.23
CA GLY A 110 7.33 5.63 3.89
C GLY A 110 6.85 4.52 2.98
N VAL A 111 7.82 3.88 2.35
CA VAL A 111 7.70 2.53 1.80
C VAL A 111 8.40 1.60 2.77
N PHE A 112 7.72 0.56 3.19
CA PHE A 112 8.19 -0.37 4.20
C PHE A 112 8.20 -1.81 3.68
N ARG A 113 8.97 -2.64 4.37
CA ARG A 113 8.93 -4.10 4.24
C ARG A 113 8.62 -4.71 5.60
N VAL A 114 7.75 -5.70 5.64
CA VAL A 114 7.56 -6.57 6.80
C VAL A 114 7.87 -8.01 6.42
N THR A 115 8.68 -8.68 7.24
CA THR A 115 9.00 -10.10 7.06
C THR A 115 7.82 -10.97 7.54
N PRO A 116 7.77 -12.28 7.17
CA PRO A 116 6.78 -13.20 7.74
C PRO A 116 6.83 -13.29 9.27
N GLY A 117 7.97 -13.00 9.89
CA GLY A 117 8.14 -12.94 11.34
C GLY A 117 7.72 -11.60 11.98
N GLY A 118 7.19 -10.63 11.20
CA GLY A 118 6.69 -9.35 11.71
C GLY A 118 7.75 -8.25 11.86
N ALA A 119 9.01 -8.49 11.48
CA ALA A 119 10.03 -7.45 11.52
C ALA A 119 9.79 -6.40 10.43
N VAL A 120 9.58 -5.14 10.84
CA VAL A 120 9.30 -4.00 9.95
C VAL A 120 10.59 -3.22 9.67
N THR A 121 10.86 -2.96 8.40
CA THR A 121 12.01 -2.18 7.92
C THR A 121 11.51 -1.02 7.07
N LEU A 122 11.99 0.19 7.34
CA LEU A 122 11.82 1.34 6.43
C LEU A 122 12.75 1.16 5.24
N LEU A 123 12.21 1.21 4.03
CA LEU A 123 12.97 1.07 2.80
C LEU A 123 13.33 2.43 2.19
N THR A 124 12.39 3.36 2.15
CA THR A 124 12.61 4.75 1.73
C THR A 124 11.55 5.67 2.31
N ARG A 125 11.89 6.94 2.53
CA ARG A 125 11.00 8.04 2.92
C ARG A 125 11.09 9.25 1.98
N GLU A 126 11.66 9.07 0.81
CA GLU A 126 11.83 10.15 -0.16
C GLU A 126 10.55 10.52 -0.91
N MET A 127 9.48 9.72 -0.77
CA MET A 127 8.19 9.96 -1.40
C MET A 127 7.23 10.61 -0.40
N THR A 128 6.59 11.70 -0.82
CA THR A 128 5.66 12.47 0.02
C THR A 128 4.29 11.82 0.16
N ARG A 129 3.85 11.10 -0.89
CA ARG A 129 2.54 10.40 -0.92
C ARG A 129 2.63 9.09 -1.69
N PRO A 130 3.43 8.10 -1.19
CA PRO A 130 3.52 6.79 -1.84
C PRO A 130 2.15 6.11 -1.86
N ASN A 131 1.82 5.46 -2.98
CA ASN A 131 0.53 4.85 -3.21
C ASN A 131 0.71 3.45 -3.81
N GLY A 132 0.31 3.19 -5.05
CA GLY A 132 0.42 1.90 -5.69
C GLY A 132 1.84 1.33 -5.68
N ILE A 133 1.97 0.02 -5.48
CA ILE A 133 3.26 -0.65 -5.36
C ILE A 133 3.23 -2.03 -6.04
N ALA A 134 4.25 -2.35 -6.83
CA ALA A 134 4.41 -3.66 -7.46
C ALA A 134 5.87 -3.97 -7.78
N PHE A 135 6.20 -5.26 -7.84
CA PHE A 135 7.49 -5.73 -8.34
C PHE A 135 7.48 -5.94 -9.85
N SER A 136 8.68 -5.85 -10.47
CA SER A 136 8.94 -6.47 -11.76
C SER A 136 8.82 -8.01 -11.66
N PRO A 137 8.59 -8.74 -12.78
CA PRO A 137 8.44 -10.20 -12.73
C PRO A 137 9.65 -10.95 -12.17
N ASP A 138 10.85 -10.38 -12.30
CA ASP A 138 12.09 -10.93 -11.74
C ASP A 138 12.38 -10.44 -10.30
N GLU A 139 11.48 -9.65 -9.74
CA GLU A 139 11.55 -9.04 -8.40
C GLU A 139 12.78 -8.16 -8.14
N LYS A 140 13.53 -7.79 -9.20
CA LYS A 140 14.73 -6.94 -9.07
C LYS A 140 14.43 -5.45 -9.07
N THR A 141 13.19 -5.07 -9.39
CA THR A 141 12.74 -3.67 -9.37
C THR A 141 11.42 -3.56 -8.64
N LEU A 142 11.35 -2.60 -7.72
CA LEU A 142 10.10 -2.21 -7.06
C LEU A 142 9.62 -0.89 -7.68
N TYR A 143 8.41 -0.89 -8.20
CA TYR A 143 7.73 0.30 -8.72
C TYR A 143 6.80 0.86 -7.66
N VAL A 144 6.82 2.18 -7.48
CA VAL A 144 5.95 2.88 -6.53
C VAL A 144 5.37 4.13 -7.18
N ALA A 145 4.06 4.27 -7.14
CA ALA A 145 3.35 5.47 -7.57
C ALA A 145 3.37 6.53 -6.46
N GLN A 146 3.38 7.80 -6.83
CA GLN A 146 3.23 8.93 -5.91
C GLN A 146 2.06 9.82 -6.31
N SER A 147 1.06 9.90 -5.45
CA SER A 147 -0.17 10.70 -5.63
C SER A 147 -0.02 12.14 -5.12
N ASP A 148 1.16 12.71 -5.21
CA ASP A 148 1.37 14.12 -4.85
C ASP A 148 1.08 15.01 -6.05
N PRO A 149 0.10 15.95 -5.98
CA PRO A 149 -0.20 16.83 -7.10
C PRO A 149 0.96 17.75 -7.50
N GLU A 150 1.89 18.03 -6.59
CA GLU A 150 3.09 18.84 -6.88
C GLU A 150 4.21 17.99 -7.50
N LYS A 151 4.13 16.67 -7.40
CA LYS A 151 5.12 15.73 -7.94
C LYS A 151 4.47 14.39 -8.24
N ALA A 152 3.60 14.35 -9.24
CA ALA A 152 2.87 13.15 -9.68
C ALA A 152 3.78 12.26 -10.56
N ILE A 153 4.38 11.23 -9.95
CA ILE A 153 5.43 10.40 -10.58
C ILE A 153 5.24 8.91 -10.26
N TRP A 154 5.92 8.09 -11.03
CA TRP A 154 6.24 6.70 -10.67
C TRP A 154 7.75 6.57 -10.49
N MET A 155 8.14 5.91 -9.40
CA MET A 155 9.53 5.62 -9.09
C MET A 155 9.83 4.15 -9.36
N ALA A 156 11.05 3.87 -9.80
CA ALA A 156 11.62 2.53 -9.89
C ALA A 156 12.83 2.42 -8.98
N PHE A 157 12.80 1.45 -8.06
CA PHE A 157 13.86 1.20 -7.09
C PHE A 157 14.50 -0.16 -7.35
N PRO A 158 15.82 -0.27 -7.54
CA PRO A 158 16.50 -1.55 -7.52
C PRO A 158 16.30 -2.26 -6.17
N VAL A 159 15.94 -3.54 -6.20
CA VAL A 159 15.85 -4.39 -5.03
C VAL A 159 17.18 -5.12 -4.85
N LYS A 160 17.76 -5.00 -3.66
CA LYS A 160 19.02 -5.66 -3.31
C LYS A 160 18.78 -7.07 -2.79
N ASP A 161 19.82 -7.90 -2.74
CA ASP A 161 19.73 -9.29 -2.27
C ASP A 161 19.22 -9.42 -0.83
N ASP A 162 19.47 -8.42 0.02
CA ASP A 162 18.95 -8.37 1.39
C ASP A 162 17.48 -7.88 1.47
N GLY A 163 16.88 -7.56 0.31
CA GLY A 163 15.51 -7.04 0.17
C GLY A 163 15.37 -5.57 0.56
N THR A 164 16.46 -4.83 0.75
CA THR A 164 16.43 -3.37 0.84
C THR A 164 16.44 -2.74 -0.56
N LEU A 165 16.23 -1.42 -0.64
CA LEU A 165 16.19 -0.73 -1.92
C LEU A 165 17.52 0.00 -2.22
N GLY A 166 17.88 0.05 -3.47
CA GLY A 166 18.89 0.97 -4.00
C GLY A 166 18.31 2.36 -4.25
N GLN A 167 19.12 3.25 -4.83
CA GLN A 167 18.68 4.59 -5.20
C GLN A 167 17.58 4.53 -6.27
N GLY A 168 16.44 5.18 -5.96
CA GLY A 168 15.29 5.25 -6.86
C GLY A 168 15.55 6.17 -8.05
N LYS A 169 14.85 5.89 -9.15
CA LYS A 169 14.79 6.73 -10.35
C LYS A 169 13.36 7.04 -10.71
N VAL A 170 13.08 8.25 -11.16
CA VAL A 170 11.80 8.59 -11.76
C VAL A 170 11.65 7.77 -13.06
N LEU A 171 10.60 6.95 -13.11
CA LEU A 171 10.25 6.15 -14.27
C LEU A 171 9.41 6.95 -15.26
N ALA A 172 8.41 7.67 -14.73
CA ALA A 172 7.53 8.55 -15.50
C ALA A 172 7.01 9.68 -14.60
N GLU A 173 6.61 10.78 -15.22
CA GLU A 173 6.07 11.96 -14.56
C GLU A 173 4.86 12.50 -15.33
N VAL A 174 3.80 12.86 -14.59
CA VAL A 174 2.54 13.42 -15.13
C VAL A 174 2.11 14.69 -14.38
N THR A 175 3.01 15.31 -13.64
CA THR A 175 2.72 16.53 -12.86
C THR A 175 2.10 17.64 -13.72
N ALA A 176 2.55 17.81 -14.97
CA ALA A 176 2.01 18.79 -15.90
C ALA A 176 0.54 18.53 -16.34
N MET A 177 0.01 17.34 -16.11
CA MET A 177 -1.38 16.96 -16.40
C MET A 177 -2.31 17.21 -15.21
N VAL A 178 -1.78 17.34 -14.00
CA VAL A 178 -2.55 17.56 -12.78
C VAL A 178 -3.32 18.88 -12.88
N GLY A 179 -4.61 18.84 -12.54
CA GLY A 179 -5.51 19.98 -12.67
C GLY A 179 -6.08 20.21 -14.09
N LYS A 180 -5.44 19.66 -15.12
CA LYS A 180 -5.98 19.66 -16.50
C LYS A 180 -6.83 18.42 -16.77
N MET A 181 -6.45 17.31 -16.18
CA MET A 181 -7.14 16.02 -16.26
C MET A 181 -7.45 15.53 -14.85
N LYS A 182 -8.50 14.73 -14.69
CA LYS A 182 -8.89 14.17 -13.39
C LYS A 182 -7.97 13.02 -13.00
N GLY A 183 -7.73 12.88 -11.70
CA GLY A 183 -6.94 11.79 -11.13
C GLY A 183 -5.50 12.15 -10.81
N LEU A 184 -4.82 11.21 -10.19
CA LEU A 184 -3.40 11.23 -9.82
C LEU A 184 -2.87 9.79 -10.00
N PRO A 185 -1.54 9.58 -10.04
CA PRO A 185 -0.99 8.24 -9.91
C PRO A 185 -1.50 7.57 -8.63
N ASP A 186 -2.14 6.41 -8.76
CA ASP A 186 -2.79 5.69 -7.66
C ASP A 186 -2.32 4.23 -7.69
N GLY A 187 -3.21 3.25 -7.88
CA GLY A 187 -2.84 1.85 -7.98
C GLY A 187 -2.01 1.52 -9.22
N LEU A 188 -1.16 0.52 -9.13
CA LEU A 188 -0.45 -0.04 -10.27
C LEU A 188 -0.32 -1.56 -10.16
N LYS A 189 -0.19 -2.23 -11.29
CA LYS A 189 0.11 -3.66 -11.39
C LYS A 189 1.11 -3.90 -12.50
N VAL A 190 1.87 -4.97 -12.40
CA VAL A 190 2.81 -5.42 -13.43
C VAL A 190 2.39 -6.78 -13.94
N ASP A 191 2.31 -6.95 -15.25
CA ASP A 191 1.98 -8.23 -15.84
C ASP A 191 3.21 -9.14 -15.98
N ARG A 192 3.01 -10.40 -16.40
CA ARG A 192 4.07 -11.38 -16.55
C ARG A 192 5.10 -11.02 -17.63
N ALA A 193 4.74 -10.15 -18.58
CA ALA A 193 5.62 -9.65 -19.62
C ALA A 193 6.44 -8.44 -19.15
N GLY A 194 6.19 -7.92 -17.95
CA GLY A 194 6.85 -6.75 -17.39
C GLY A 194 6.18 -5.42 -17.75
N ASN A 195 5.00 -5.44 -18.39
CA ASN A 195 4.27 -4.21 -18.66
C ASN A 195 3.65 -3.67 -17.36
N ILE A 196 3.78 -2.36 -17.16
CA ILE A 196 3.21 -1.65 -16.01
C ILE A 196 1.85 -1.08 -16.40
N TRP A 197 0.82 -1.46 -15.67
CA TRP A 197 -0.54 -0.95 -15.76
C TRP A 197 -0.78 -0.03 -14.58
N ALA A 198 -0.81 1.27 -14.79
CA ALA A 198 -0.89 2.26 -13.72
C ALA A 198 -2.01 3.25 -13.99
N THR A 199 -2.75 3.62 -12.95
CA THR A 199 -3.72 4.70 -13.01
C THR A 199 -2.99 6.04 -13.05
N ALA A 200 -3.51 6.99 -13.82
CA ALA A 200 -2.91 8.29 -14.08
C ALA A 200 -4.01 9.36 -14.24
N PRO A 201 -3.66 10.67 -14.30
CA PRO A 201 -4.56 11.67 -14.84
C PRO A 201 -4.93 11.34 -16.28
N GLY A 202 -6.27 11.23 -16.57
CA GLY A 202 -6.75 10.90 -17.93
C GLY A 202 -8.15 10.33 -17.95
#